data_f7d1a71ba14a2e8bafd186d5585caabd
#
_entry.id   f7d1a71ba14a2e8bafd186d5585caabd
#
_cell.length_a   1.000
_cell.length_b   1.000
_cell.length_c   1.000
_cell.angle_alpha   90.00
_cell.angle_beta   90.00
_cell.angle_gamma   90.00
#
_symmetry.space_group_name_H-M   'P 1'
#
loop_
_entity.id
_entity.type
_entity.pdbx_description
1 polymer ?
#
loop_
_entity_poly.entity_id
_entity_poly.type
_entity_poly.pdbx_seq_one_letter_code
_entity_poly.pdbx_strand_id
1 'polypeptide(L)'
;MRKNRKYIFWIGIITFLFVGYFILDGMLFDGIKPIVVNKHGFQANYFVKNSVEQKAAIVLIGGGQWGDYWGQEFARKGFVGLSLPYRGKEGLPKLPEEINLEYFKDALEWLKAQPTVDPSKIIVMGASRNAELSLVIASIFPELITGVVAYAPSSVSWSNTVLAYNSNDLKPSWKYQGVDIPYVPMEKIVGNNSKTIETLQYWKDGLAKTDYVPQATIKVEQINGPILLFSGKEDKVWPSSLMADRIEQRIKASNFPHAFLNIKYEKAGHLISSHPEINSSSRTGNMTIMGKDYEYEFGGTIEGDKKAKQAAKIKLLEFIEKI
;
A
#
# COMPACT_ATOMS: atom_id res chain seq x y z
N MET A 1 28.00 -12.72 -55.43
CA MET A 1 28.05 -13.52 -54.21
C MET A 1 28.39 -12.76 -52.89
N ARG A 2 29.25 -11.73 -52.89
CA ARG A 2 29.61 -10.96 -51.64
C ARG A 2 28.46 -10.11 -51.08
N LYS A 3 27.52 -9.62 -51.86
CA LYS A 3 26.41 -8.75 -51.45
C LYS A 3 25.38 -9.54 -50.60
N ASN A 4 25.08 -10.78 -50.97
CA ASN A 4 24.11 -11.62 -50.24
C ASN A 4 24.62 -12.07 -48.88
N ARG A 5 25.94 -12.25 -48.67
CA ARG A 5 26.54 -12.59 -47.38
C ARG A 5 26.36 -11.48 -46.34
N LYS A 6 26.41 -10.20 -46.74
CA LYS A 6 26.16 -9.08 -45.83
C LYS A 6 24.71 -9.04 -45.37
N TYR A 7 23.74 -9.29 -46.26
CA TYR A 7 22.32 -9.33 -45.91
C TYR A 7 22.01 -10.48 -44.94
N ILE A 8 22.58 -11.68 -45.19
CA ILE A 8 22.40 -12.84 -44.26
C ILE A 8 22.97 -12.52 -42.90
N PHE A 9 24.14 -11.88 -42.81
CA PHE A 9 24.75 -11.47 -41.57
C PHE A 9 23.87 -10.50 -40.77
N TRP A 10 23.33 -9.47 -41.42
CA TRP A 10 22.44 -8.49 -40.78
C TRP A 10 21.11 -9.10 -40.33
N ILE A 11 20.54 -9.99 -41.15
CA ILE A 11 19.33 -10.75 -40.78
C ILE A 11 19.62 -11.59 -39.54
N GLY A 12 20.76 -12.26 -39.47
CA GLY A 12 21.16 -13.02 -38.29
C GLY A 12 21.26 -12.17 -37.01
N ILE A 13 21.86 -10.97 -37.11
CA ILE A 13 21.96 -10.04 -35.97
C ILE A 13 20.56 -9.57 -35.53
N ILE A 14 19.71 -9.17 -36.49
CA ILE A 14 18.34 -8.70 -36.16
C ILE A 14 17.54 -9.81 -35.51
N THR A 15 17.61 -11.03 -36.04
CA THR A 15 16.94 -12.22 -35.44
C THR A 15 17.47 -12.50 -34.02
N PHE A 16 18.79 -12.43 -33.83
CA PHE A 16 19.38 -12.65 -32.50
C PHE A 16 18.94 -11.59 -31.49
N LEU A 17 18.92 -10.32 -31.88
CA LEU A 17 18.43 -9.22 -31.03
C LEU A 17 16.95 -9.38 -30.71
N PHE A 18 16.15 -9.78 -31.70
CA PHE A 18 14.72 -10.01 -31.54
C PHE A 18 14.43 -11.18 -30.58
N VAL A 19 15.10 -12.32 -30.78
CA VAL A 19 14.99 -13.48 -29.86
C VAL A 19 15.50 -13.13 -28.46
N GLY A 20 16.64 -12.44 -28.37
CA GLY A 20 17.17 -11.94 -27.09
C GLY A 20 16.20 -11.02 -26.36
N TYR A 21 15.53 -10.12 -27.08
CA TYR A 21 14.50 -9.26 -26.53
C TYR A 21 13.35 -10.06 -25.94
N PHE A 22 12.81 -11.08 -26.65
CA PHE A 22 11.70 -11.88 -26.13
C PHE A 22 12.10 -12.77 -24.95
N ILE A 23 13.34 -13.27 -24.93
CA ILE A 23 13.86 -14.03 -23.78
C ILE A 23 13.96 -13.12 -22.56
N LEU A 24 14.56 -11.93 -22.69
CA LEU A 24 14.68 -10.96 -21.61
C LEU A 24 13.31 -10.47 -21.15
N ASP A 25 12.41 -10.20 -22.09
CA ASP A 25 11.05 -9.80 -21.78
C ASP A 25 10.28 -10.86 -20.98
N GLY A 26 10.38 -12.13 -21.39
CA GLY A 26 9.81 -13.26 -20.65
C GLY A 26 10.43 -13.43 -19.26
N MET A 27 11.73 -13.26 -19.12
CA MET A 27 12.43 -13.34 -17.82
C MET A 27 12.06 -12.20 -16.87
N LEU A 28 11.87 -10.98 -17.40
CA LEU A 28 11.59 -9.79 -16.59
C LEU A 28 10.12 -9.66 -16.21
N PHE A 29 9.21 -10.02 -17.11
CA PHE A 29 7.78 -9.73 -16.96
C PHE A 29 6.89 -10.97 -16.89
N ASP A 30 7.40 -12.15 -17.21
CA ASP A 30 6.61 -13.39 -17.29
C ASP A 30 5.30 -13.22 -18.09
N GLY A 31 5.39 -12.41 -19.17
CA GLY A 31 4.25 -12.06 -20.02
C GLY A 31 3.25 -11.06 -19.42
N ILE A 32 3.53 -10.50 -18.24
CA ILE A 32 2.64 -9.54 -17.57
C ILE A 32 3.33 -8.18 -17.45
N LYS A 33 3.10 -7.33 -18.44
CA LYS A 33 3.59 -5.96 -18.45
C LYS A 33 2.58 -4.99 -17.84
N PRO A 34 3.04 -3.93 -17.17
CA PRO A 34 2.15 -2.86 -16.74
C PRO A 34 1.55 -2.13 -17.93
N ILE A 35 0.24 -1.93 -17.90
CA ILE A 35 -0.47 -1.01 -18.78
C ILE A 35 -0.57 0.31 -18.05
N VAL A 36 0.10 1.35 -18.54
CA VAL A 36 0.10 2.67 -17.93
C VAL A 36 -1.23 3.37 -18.17
N VAL A 37 -1.87 3.82 -17.09
CA VAL A 37 -3.13 4.59 -17.09
C VAL A 37 -2.85 5.98 -16.54
N ASN A 38 -3.11 7.03 -17.34
CA ASN A 38 -2.86 8.43 -16.96
C ASN A 38 -3.87 9.42 -17.58
N LYS A 39 -5.06 8.96 -17.98
CA LYS A 39 -6.02 9.78 -18.74
C LYS A 39 -7.35 10.07 -18.04
N HIS A 40 -7.58 9.52 -16.85
CA HIS A 40 -8.88 9.53 -16.18
C HIS A 40 -8.86 10.28 -14.83
N GLY A 41 -8.02 11.31 -14.69
CA GLY A 41 -7.87 12.04 -13.43
C GLY A 41 -6.94 11.38 -12.42
N PHE A 42 -6.38 10.20 -12.73
CA PHE A 42 -5.43 9.48 -11.90
C PHE A 42 -4.30 8.86 -12.71
N GLN A 43 -3.26 8.40 -12.02
CA GLN A 43 -2.12 7.68 -12.59
C GLN A 43 -2.03 6.30 -11.96
N ALA A 44 -1.88 5.26 -12.77
CA ALA A 44 -1.75 3.89 -12.29
C ALA A 44 -0.96 3.00 -13.26
N ASN A 45 -0.46 1.88 -12.74
CA ASN A 45 -0.04 0.74 -13.54
C ASN A 45 -1.06 -0.38 -13.37
N TYR A 46 -1.69 -0.79 -14.47
CA TYR A 46 -2.70 -1.83 -14.52
C TYR A 46 -2.05 -3.15 -14.96
N PHE A 47 -2.27 -4.20 -14.18
CA PHE A 47 -1.71 -5.52 -14.41
C PHE A 47 -2.84 -6.52 -14.61
N VAL A 48 -2.86 -7.18 -15.75
CA VAL A 48 -3.84 -8.21 -16.07
C VAL A 48 -3.21 -9.26 -16.98
N LYS A 49 -3.55 -10.51 -16.76
CA LYS A 49 -3.27 -11.57 -17.72
C LYS A 49 -4.41 -11.60 -18.74
N ASN A 50 -4.08 -11.68 -20.02
CA ASN A 50 -5.08 -11.78 -21.08
C ASN A 50 -6.06 -12.92 -20.76
N SER A 51 -7.30 -12.55 -20.43
CA SER A 51 -8.38 -13.46 -20.10
C SER A 51 -9.70 -12.85 -20.56
N VAL A 52 -10.62 -13.68 -21.02
CA VAL A 52 -12.01 -13.28 -21.32
C VAL A 52 -12.89 -13.30 -20.09
N GLU A 53 -12.42 -13.89 -18.98
CA GLU A 53 -13.19 -13.98 -17.73
C GLU A 53 -12.93 -12.77 -16.85
N GLN A 54 -13.99 -12.27 -16.24
CA GLN A 54 -13.89 -11.24 -15.21
C GLN A 54 -13.28 -11.81 -13.94
N LYS A 55 -12.40 -11.04 -13.31
CA LYS A 55 -11.62 -11.45 -12.14
C LYS A 55 -11.73 -10.40 -11.02
N ALA A 56 -11.50 -10.85 -9.79
CA ALA A 56 -11.34 -9.93 -8.67
C ALA A 56 -10.15 -8.98 -8.93
N ALA A 57 -10.31 -7.72 -8.53
CA ALA A 57 -9.29 -6.69 -8.71
C ALA A 57 -8.77 -6.17 -7.37
N ILE A 58 -7.46 -6.02 -7.26
CA ILE A 58 -6.78 -5.50 -6.07
C ILE A 58 -6.14 -4.16 -6.39
N VAL A 59 -6.58 -3.12 -5.70
CA VAL A 59 -6.04 -1.76 -5.80
C VAL A 59 -4.95 -1.57 -4.75
N LEU A 60 -3.74 -1.30 -5.21
CA LEU A 60 -2.52 -1.21 -4.40
C LEU A 60 -2.22 0.25 -4.10
N ILE A 61 -2.74 0.71 -2.96
CA ILE A 61 -2.67 2.11 -2.54
C ILE A 61 -1.22 2.52 -2.26
N GLY A 62 -0.78 3.62 -2.90
CA GLY A 62 0.58 4.13 -2.84
C GLY A 62 1.44 3.73 -4.02
N GLY A 63 1.08 2.68 -4.75
CA GLY A 63 1.76 2.25 -5.98
C GLY A 63 3.27 2.05 -5.82
N GLY A 64 4.04 2.48 -6.83
CA GLY A 64 5.50 2.36 -6.86
C GLY A 64 5.96 0.91 -6.92
N GLN A 65 7.22 0.65 -6.54
CA GLN A 65 7.79 -0.70 -6.60
C GLN A 65 6.99 -1.74 -5.81
N TRP A 66 6.47 -1.37 -4.65
CA TRP A 66 5.63 -2.24 -3.82
C TRP A 66 4.31 -2.59 -4.52
N GLY A 67 3.63 -1.58 -5.06
CA GLY A 67 2.37 -1.78 -5.78
C GLY A 67 2.56 -2.54 -7.09
N ASP A 68 3.63 -2.25 -7.83
CA ASP A 68 3.94 -2.92 -9.10
C ASP A 68 4.28 -4.40 -8.89
N TYR A 69 5.04 -4.73 -7.84
CA TYR A 69 5.29 -6.12 -7.46
C TYR A 69 3.98 -6.89 -7.18
N TRP A 70 3.13 -6.35 -6.30
CA TRP A 70 1.88 -7.01 -5.96
C TRP A 70 0.92 -7.07 -7.14
N GLY A 71 0.86 -6.01 -7.97
CA GLY A 71 0.05 -6.00 -9.17
C GLY A 71 0.43 -7.13 -10.14
N GLN A 72 1.73 -7.32 -10.36
CA GLN A 72 2.25 -8.42 -11.17
C GLN A 72 2.00 -9.79 -10.54
N GLU A 73 2.20 -9.95 -9.23
CA GLU A 73 1.92 -11.19 -8.50
C GLU A 73 0.44 -11.59 -8.58
N PHE A 74 -0.47 -10.64 -8.41
CA PHE A 74 -1.91 -10.90 -8.54
C PHE A 74 -2.28 -11.29 -9.96
N ALA A 75 -1.73 -10.61 -10.96
CA ALA A 75 -1.98 -10.96 -12.35
C ALA A 75 -1.44 -12.36 -12.73
N ARG A 76 -0.29 -12.78 -12.17
CA ARG A 76 0.21 -14.17 -12.30
C ARG A 76 -0.75 -15.19 -11.71
N LYS A 77 -1.46 -14.83 -10.63
CA LYS A 77 -2.47 -15.66 -9.97
C LYS A 77 -3.85 -15.63 -10.62
N GLY A 78 -4.00 -14.87 -11.72
CA GLY A 78 -5.25 -14.75 -12.44
C GLY A 78 -6.21 -13.69 -11.90
N PHE A 79 -5.75 -12.82 -11.02
CA PHE A 79 -6.47 -11.61 -10.56
C PHE A 79 -6.10 -10.39 -11.41
N VAL A 80 -6.68 -9.25 -11.08
CA VAL A 80 -6.30 -7.95 -11.65
C VAL A 80 -5.60 -7.13 -10.58
N GLY A 81 -4.50 -6.46 -10.91
CA GLY A 81 -3.78 -5.53 -10.03
C GLY A 81 -3.81 -4.10 -10.56
N LEU A 82 -4.11 -3.13 -9.70
CA LEU A 82 -3.99 -1.71 -10.00
C LEU A 82 -3.03 -1.04 -9.02
N SER A 83 -1.79 -0.81 -9.42
CA SER A 83 -0.79 -0.07 -8.65
C SER A 83 -1.08 1.42 -8.77
N LEU A 84 -1.58 2.03 -7.67
CA LEU A 84 -2.16 3.37 -7.66
C LEU A 84 -1.33 4.33 -6.78
N PRO A 85 -0.30 5.00 -7.34
CA PRO A 85 0.40 6.08 -6.66
C PRO A 85 -0.50 7.32 -6.59
N TYR A 86 -0.41 8.08 -5.51
CA TYR A 86 -1.14 9.33 -5.32
C TYR A 86 -0.22 10.51 -4.98
N ARG A 87 1.08 10.27 -4.88
CA ARG A 87 2.11 11.27 -4.57
C ARG A 87 3.47 10.88 -5.13
N GLY A 88 4.38 11.84 -5.19
CA GLY A 88 5.80 11.62 -5.47
C GLY A 88 6.12 11.29 -6.94
N LYS A 89 5.17 11.37 -7.84
CA LYS A 89 5.36 11.30 -9.30
C LYS A 89 5.06 12.66 -9.94
N GLU A 90 5.51 12.84 -11.17
CA GLU A 90 5.17 14.03 -11.96
C GLU A 90 3.66 14.17 -12.08
N GLY A 91 3.14 15.38 -11.85
CA GLY A 91 1.70 15.66 -11.86
C GLY A 91 0.95 15.24 -10.59
N LEU A 92 1.58 14.61 -9.62
CA LEU A 92 1.00 14.26 -8.32
C LEU A 92 1.59 15.09 -7.18
N PRO A 93 0.88 15.25 -6.06
CA PRO A 93 1.39 15.91 -4.87
C PRO A 93 2.73 15.30 -4.40
N LYS A 94 3.62 16.14 -3.88
CA LYS A 94 4.90 15.66 -3.32
C LYS A 94 4.69 14.98 -1.96
N LEU A 95 3.79 15.51 -1.16
CA LEU A 95 3.53 15.11 0.23
C LEU A 95 2.12 14.56 0.39
N PRO A 96 1.85 13.72 1.42
CA PRO A 96 0.51 13.24 1.74
C PRO A 96 -0.26 14.30 2.53
N GLU A 97 -0.52 15.45 1.91
CA GLU A 97 -1.24 16.57 2.50
C GLU A 97 -2.38 17.03 1.58
N GLU A 98 -3.55 17.20 2.16
CA GLU A 98 -4.77 17.63 1.48
C GLU A 98 -5.08 16.80 0.21
N ILE A 99 -4.78 15.50 0.25
CA ILE A 99 -5.06 14.60 -0.85
C ILE A 99 -6.57 14.39 -0.96
N ASN A 100 -7.13 14.73 -2.12
CA ASN A 100 -8.54 14.52 -2.41
C ASN A 100 -8.87 13.06 -2.65
N LEU A 101 -9.82 12.52 -1.92
CA LEU A 101 -10.22 11.10 -2.03
C LEU A 101 -10.97 10.80 -3.32
N GLU A 102 -11.47 11.82 -4.03
CA GLU A 102 -12.03 11.69 -5.38
C GLU A 102 -11.06 11.06 -6.36
N TYR A 103 -9.76 11.31 -6.20
CA TYR A 103 -8.70 10.66 -6.98
C TYR A 103 -8.80 9.13 -6.94
N PHE A 104 -9.08 8.57 -5.76
CA PHE A 104 -9.24 7.13 -5.58
C PHE A 104 -10.60 6.66 -6.07
N LYS A 105 -11.65 7.46 -5.90
CA LYS A 105 -12.98 7.17 -6.42
C LYS A 105 -12.94 7.03 -7.93
N ASP A 106 -12.33 7.99 -8.64
CA ASP A 106 -12.19 7.95 -10.10
C ASP A 106 -11.46 6.68 -10.57
N ALA A 107 -10.38 6.30 -9.85
CA ALA A 107 -9.64 5.08 -10.15
C ALA A 107 -10.47 3.80 -9.91
N LEU A 108 -11.27 3.75 -8.85
CA LEU A 108 -12.16 2.64 -8.54
C LEU A 108 -13.30 2.52 -9.56
N GLU A 109 -13.92 3.62 -9.94
CA GLU A 109 -14.98 3.65 -10.97
C GLU A 109 -14.45 3.24 -12.33
N TRP A 110 -13.26 3.73 -12.70
CA TRP A 110 -12.58 3.29 -13.93
C TRP A 110 -12.30 1.78 -13.89
N LEU A 111 -11.80 1.28 -12.76
CA LEU A 111 -11.47 -0.14 -12.59
C LEU A 111 -12.71 -1.03 -12.73
N LYS A 112 -13.85 -0.62 -12.11
CA LYS A 112 -15.14 -1.33 -12.24
C LYS A 112 -15.62 -1.44 -13.69
N ALA A 113 -15.28 -0.48 -14.53
CA ALA A 113 -15.67 -0.44 -15.93
C ALA A 113 -14.77 -1.30 -16.85
N GLN A 114 -13.69 -1.90 -16.32
CA GLN A 114 -12.80 -2.71 -17.16
C GLN A 114 -13.42 -4.07 -17.46
N PRO A 115 -13.36 -4.53 -18.73
CA PRO A 115 -14.03 -5.78 -19.16
C PRO A 115 -13.45 -7.03 -18.47
N THR A 116 -12.23 -6.95 -17.94
CA THR A 116 -11.54 -8.05 -17.24
C THR A 116 -11.78 -8.06 -15.73
N VAL A 117 -12.53 -7.09 -15.20
CA VAL A 117 -12.80 -6.93 -13.76
C VAL A 117 -14.21 -7.35 -13.42
N ASP A 118 -14.37 -8.18 -12.40
CA ASP A 118 -15.65 -8.41 -11.74
C ASP A 118 -15.94 -7.20 -10.83
N PRO A 119 -16.91 -6.35 -11.18
CA PRO A 119 -17.20 -5.13 -10.45
C PRO A 119 -17.72 -5.36 -9.02
N SER A 120 -18.11 -6.59 -8.69
CA SER A 120 -18.53 -7.00 -7.35
C SER A 120 -17.36 -7.49 -6.47
N LYS A 121 -16.12 -7.50 -7.00
CA LYS A 121 -14.94 -8.07 -6.34
C LYS A 121 -13.75 -7.13 -6.41
N ILE A 122 -13.85 -5.98 -5.75
CA ILE A 122 -12.79 -4.96 -5.69
C ILE A 122 -12.25 -4.85 -4.27
N ILE A 123 -10.97 -5.13 -4.10
CA ILE A 123 -10.26 -5.11 -2.84
C ILE A 123 -9.26 -3.95 -2.85
N VAL A 124 -9.17 -3.20 -1.76
CA VAL A 124 -8.09 -2.22 -1.57
C VAL A 124 -7.06 -2.79 -0.61
N MET A 125 -5.79 -2.57 -0.93
CA MET A 125 -4.66 -3.07 -0.14
C MET A 125 -3.61 -1.98 0.03
N GLY A 126 -3.12 -1.81 1.26
CA GLY A 126 -2.07 -0.84 1.57
C GLY A 126 -1.17 -1.28 2.72
N ALA A 127 -0.06 -0.56 2.87
CA ALA A 127 0.93 -0.81 3.90
C ALA A 127 1.28 0.48 4.64
N SER A 128 1.39 0.45 5.98
CA SER A 128 1.74 1.60 6.82
C SER A 128 0.76 2.77 6.60
N ARG A 129 1.22 3.97 6.24
CA ARG A 129 0.34 5.10 5.90
C ARG A 129 -0.65 4.80 4.77
N ASN A 130 -0.29 3.94 3.82
CA ASN A 130 -1.22 3.50 2.78
C ASN A 130 -2.25 2.48 3.30
N ALA A 131 -1.96 1.75 4.38
CA ALA A 131 -2.93 0.91 5.08
C ALA A 131 -4.01 1.76 5.79
N GLU A 132 -3.60 2.85 6.46
CA GLU A 132 -4.53 3.86 6.97
C GLU A 132 -5.46 4.36 5.86
N LEU A 133 -4.87 4.82 4.75
CA LEU A 133 -5.62 5.35 3.62
C LEU A 133 -6.56 4.29 3.00
N SER A 134 -6.15 3.03 2.90
CA SER A 134 -7.01 1.95 2.40
C SER A 134 -8.26 1.76 3.28
N LEU A 135 -8.10 1.82 4.60
CA LEU A 135 -9.24 1.75 5.54
C LEU A 135 -10.14 2.99 5.44
N VAL A 136 -9.55 4.19 5.28
CA VAL A 136 -10.31 5.44 5.08
C VAL A 136 -11.11 5.38 3.79
N ILE A 137 -10.49 5.04 2.66
CA ILE A 137 -11.15 4.94 1.36
C ILE A 137 -12.31 3.94 1.42
N ALA A 138 -12.10 2.76 1.99
CA ALA A 138 -13.11 1.73 2.07
C ALA A 138 -14.28 2.11 2.98
N SER A 139 -14.04 2.90 4.02
CA SER A 139 -15.11 3.41 4.89
C SER A 139 -15.94 4.53 4.26
N ILE A 140 -15.36 5.26 3.28
CA ILE A 140 -16.03 6.39 2.59
C ILE A 140 -16.74 5.93 1.31
N PHE A 141 -16.21 4.92 0.61
CA PHE A 141 -16.75 4.37 -0.63
C PHE A 141 -17.12 2.89 -0.50
N PRO A 142 -18.00 2.52 0.48
CA PRO A 142 -18.36 1.12 0.72
C PRO A 142 -19.07 0.47 -0.47
N GLU A 143 -19.68 1.26 -1.36
CA GLU A 143 -20.35 0.78 -2.57
C GLU A 143 -19.38 0.41 -3.72
N LEU A 144 -18.11 0.86 -3.62
CA LEU A 144 -17.09 0.61 -4.64
C LEU A 144 -16.12 -0.49 -4.23
N ILE A 145 -16.07 -0.85 -2.94
CA ILE A 145 -15.03 -1.71 -2.37
C ILE A 145 -15.69 -2.88 -1.62
N THR A 146 -15.23 -4.08 -1.92
CA THR A 146 -15.78 -5.34 -1.38
C THR A 146 -14.79 -6.09 -0.49
N GLY A 147 -13.68 -5.48 -0.12
CA GLY A 147 -12.72 -6.04 0.84
C GLY A 147 -11.53 -5.13 1.07
N VAL A 148 -10.89 -5.27 2.24
CA VAL A 148 -9.71 -4.48 2.61
C VAL A 148 -8.62 -5.36 3.17
N VAL A 149 -7.38 -5.10 2.74
CA VAL A 149 -6.18 -5.68 3.32
C VAL A 149 -5.25 -4.57 3.80
N ALA A 150 -4.87 -4.58 5.07
CA ALA A 150 -4.03 -3.55 5.67
C ALA A 150 -2.82 -4.14 6.40
N TYR A 151 -1.62 -3.84 5.90
CA TYR A 151 -0.35 -4.21 6.53
C TYR A 151 0.13 -3.08 7.44
N ALA A 152 0.47 -3.40 8.68
CA ALA A 152 0.81 -2.43 9.71
C ALA A 152 -0.23 -1.28 9.76
N PRO A 153 -1.52 -1.56 10.09
CA PRO A 153 -2.63 -0.62 9.98
C PRO A 153 -2.57 0.51 10.99
N SER A 154 -3.36 1.56 10.76
CA SER A 154 -3.72 2.58 11.73
C SER A 154 -5.21 2.54 12.04
N SER A 155 -5.58 2.80 13.30
CA SER A 155 -6.97 2.93 13.74
C SER A 155 -7.52 4.35 13.60
N VAL A 156 -6.66 5.32 13.32
CA VAL A 156 -7.00 6.74 13.18
C VAL A 156 -6.38 7.32 11.93
N SER A 157 -6.94 8.40 11.44
CA SER A 157 -6.31 9.24 10.43
C SER A 157 -5.34 10.21 11.09
N TRP A 158 -4.19 10.46 10.44
CA TRP A 158 -3.12 11.32 10.94
C TRP A 158 -2.94 12.58 10.07
N SER A 159 -2.38 13.63 10.66
CA SER A 159 -1.96 14.82 9.91
C SER A 159 -0.83 14.52 8.90
N ASN A 160 -0.58 15.50 8.03
CA ASN A 160 0.51 15.49 7.03
C ASN A 160 1.91 15.52 7.64
N THR A 161 2.07 16.05 8.84
CA THR A 161 3.35 16.32 9.52
C THR A 161 3.99 15.09 10.14
N VAL A 162 3.36 13.93 10.00
CA VAL A 162 3.91 12.67 10.49
C VAL A 162 5.18 12.31 9.72
N LEU A 163 6.24 11.95 10.46
CA LEU A 163 7.59 11.76 9.94
C LEU A 163 8.19 13.08 9.40
N ALA A 164 9.44 13.04 8.99
CA ALA A 164 10.18 14.22 8.54
C ALA A 164 9.80 14.66 7.12
N TYR A 165 8.52 14.67 6.79
CA TYR A 165 8.08 15.39 5.60
C TYR A 165 8.33 16.88 5.81
N ASN A 166 8.96 17.55 4.83
CA ASN A 166 9.28 18.97 4.89
C ASN A 166 8.04 19.87 4.75
N SER A 167 6.92 19.46 5.32
CA SER A 167 5.74 20.31 5.45
C SER A 167 5.93 21.27 6.61
N ASN A 168 5.65 22.56 6.38
CA ASN A 168 5.78 23.58 7.42
C ASN A 168 4.50 23.77 8.22
N ASP A 169 3.36 23.46 7.63
CA ASP A 169 2.04 23.69 8.19
C ASP A 169 1.35 22.38 8.57
N LEU A 170 0.64 22.40 9.68
CA LEU A 170 -0.19 21.30 10.11
C LEU A 170 -1.47 21.27 9.25
N LYS A 171 -1.65 20.19 8.49
CA LYS A 171 -2.76 20.00 7.55
C LYS A 171 -3.34 18.60 7.67
N PRO A 172 -4.59 18.37 7.21
CA PRO A 172 -5.11 17.03 7.02
C PRO A 172 -4.26 16.29 5.97
N SER A 173 -4.14 15.00 6.10
CA SER A 173 -3.58 14.19 5.00
C SER A 173 -4.60 13.99 3.88
N TRP A 174 -5.88 13.87 4.23
CA TRP A 174 -6.97 13.47 3.34
C TRP A 174 -8.12 14.45 3.38
N LYS A 175 -8.75 14.68 2.23
CA LYS A 175 -9.97 15.50 2.06
C LYS A 175 -10.99 14.74 1.22
N TYR A 176 -12.27 14.98 1.48
CA TYR A 176 -13.35 14.48 0.64
C TYR A 176 -14.41 15.56 0.47
N GLN A 177 -14.82 15.84 -0.76
CA GLN A 177 -15.76 16.93 -1.13
C GLN A 177 -15.34 18.30 -0.56
N GLY A 178 -14.05 18.58 -0.60
CA GLY A 178 -13.48 19.82 -0.06
C GLY A 178 -13.42 19.89 1.47
N VAL A 179 -13.92 18.86 2.19
CA VAL A 179 -13.92 18.80 3.66
C VAL A 179 -12.75 17.93 4.14
N ASP A 180 -12.11 18.37 5.20
CA ASP A 180 -11.03 17.66 5.85
C ASP A 180 -11.55 16.36 6.48
N ILE A 181 -10.89 15.24 6.20
CA ILE A 181 -11.09 14.01 7.00
C ILE A 181 -10.49 14.29 8.39
N PRO A 182 -11.28 14.12 9.47
CA PRO A 182 -10.78 14.35 10.83
C PRO A 182 -9.51 13.55 11.10
N TYR A 183 -8.53 14.18 11.72
CA TYR A 183 -7.22 13.60 11.93
C TYR A 183 -6.66 13.92 13.32
N VAL A 184 -5.72 13.08 13.77
CA VAL A 184 -4.92 13.39 14.95
C VAL A 184 -3.80 14.34 14.54
N PRO A 185 -3.76 15.57 15.09
CA PRO A 185 -2.71 16.53 14.78
C PRO A 185 -1.40 16.07 15.43
N MET A 186 -0.34 15.97 14.62
CA MET A 186 0.98 15.56 15.07
C MET A 186 1.96 16.71 14.84
N GLU A 187 2.64 17.10 15.89
CA GLU A 187 3.76 18.03 15.78
C GLU A 187 4.88 17.39 14.97
N LYS A 188 5.72 18.21 14.34
CA LYS A 188 6.93 17.71 13.69
C LYS A 188 7.82 16.97 14.69
N ILE A 189 8.39 15.85 14.26
CA ILE A 189 9.44 15.21 15.02
C ILE A 189 10.63 16.18 15.13
N VAL A 190 11.02 16.47 16.36
CA VAL A 190 12.16 17.35 16.66
C VAL A 190 13.40 16.50 16.85
N GLY A 191 14.50 16.93 16.22
CA GLY A 191 15.81 16.32 16.43
C GLY A 191 16.28 16.48 17.87
N ASN A 192 17.10 15.56 18.32
CA ASN A 192 17.71 15.57 19.64
C ASN A 192 19.25 15.52 19.56
N ASN A 193 19.93 15.43 20.69
CA ASN A 193 21.39 15.31 20.74
C ASN A 193 21.90 13.88 20.45
N SER A 194 21.00 12.89 20.36
CA SER A 194 21.33 11.53 19.97
C SER A 194 21.47 11.39 18.44
N LYS A 195 21.86 10.22 17.98
CA LYS A 195 21.80 9.83 16.56
C LYS A 195 20.51 9.08 16.23
N THR A 196 19.66 8.81 17.22
CA THR A 196 18.45 7.99 17.09
C THR A 196 17.20 8.75 17.46
N ILE A 197 16.09 8.41 16.81
CA ILE A 197 14.74 8.93 17.09
C ILE A 197 13.83 7.77 17.45
N GLU A 198 13.10 7.89 18.54
CA GLU A 198 12.06 6.92 18.94
C GLU A 198 10.73 7.25 18.29
N THR A 199 10.49 6.73 17.10
CA THR A 199 9.24 6.98 16.37
C THR A 199 8.03 6.34 17.03
N LEU A 200 8.16 5.16 17.66
CA LEU A 200 7.06 4.48 18.34
C LEU A 200 6.42 5.35 19.43
N GLN A 201 7.24 6.03 20.25
CA GLN A 201 6.72 6.88 21.32
C GLN A 201 5.98 8.09 20.74
N TYR A 202 6.51 8.70 19.70
CA TYR A 202 5.87 9.81 19.00
C TYR A 202 4.41 9.47 18.56
N TRP A 203 4.20 8.28 17.98
CA TRP A 203 2.87 7.84 17.58
C TRP A 203 1.97 7.48 18.76
N LYS A 204 2.54 6.91 19.84
CA LYS A 204 1.79 6.64 21.08
C LYS A 204 1.30 7.92 21.72
N ASP A 205 2.12 8.96 21.73
CA ASP A 205 1.73 10.29 22.24
C ASP A 205 0.57 10.87 21.42
N GLY A 206 0.59 10.67 20.11
CA GLY A 206 -0.56 11.02 19.25
C GLY A 206 -1.83 10.26 19.63
N LEU A 207 -1.73 8.95 19.87
CA LEU A 207 -2.88 8.13 20.29
C LEU A 207 -3.40 8.47 21.71
N ALA A 208 -2.65 9.24 22.48
CA ALA A 208 -3.05 9.74 23.80
C ALA A 208 -3.81 11.09 23.72
N LYS A 209 -3.92 11.72 22.55
CA LYS A 209 -4.66 12.99 22.33
C LYS A 209 -6.17 12.74 22.35
N THR A 210 -6.75 12.68 23.54
CA THR A 210 -8.16 12.31 23.78
C THR A 210 -9.19 13.20 23.07
N ASP A 211 -8.85 14.45 22.81
CA ASP A 211 -9.75 15.42 22.14
C ASP A 211 -9.84 15.17 20.61
N TYR A 212 -8.85 14.51 20.04
CA TYR A 212 -8.75 14.32 18.58
C TYR A 212 -8.99 12.87 18.15
N VAL A 213 -8.49 11.90 18.93
CA VAL A 213 -8.57 10.46 18.59
C VAL A 213 -9.99 9.98 18.32
N PRO A 214 -11.04 10.33 19.11
CA PRO A 214 -12.40 9.87 18.82
C PRO A 214 -12.91 10.33 17.45
N GLN A 215 -12.62 11.57 17.07
CA GLN A 215 -13.05 12.16 15.79
C GLN A 215 -12.25 11.61 14.62
N ALA A 216 -10.95 11.38 14.81
CA ALA A 216 -10.03 10.85 13.80
C ALA A 216 -10.10 9.33 13.64
N THR A 217 -10.86 8.63 14.50
CA THR A 217 -11.01 7.17 14.42
C THR A 217 -11.69 6.77 13.12
N ILE A 218 -11.02 5.89 12.36
CA ILE A 218 -11.54 5.40 11.08
C ILE A 218 -12.80 4.56 11.33
N LYS A 219 -13.86 4.84 10.59
CA LYS A 219 -15.17 4.19 10.74
C LYS A 219 -15.21 2.86 10.01
N VAL A 220 -14.36 1.92 10.45
CA VAL A 220 -14.18 0.61 9.80
C VAL A 220 -15.45 -0.23 9.76
N GLU A 221 -16.42 0.03 10.64
CA GLU A 221 -17.73 -0.61 10.64
C GLU A 221 -18.62 -0.19 9.45
N GLN A 222 -18.23 0.84 8.70
CA GLN A 222 -18.91 1.26 7.47
C GLN A 222 -18.38 0.54 6.23
N ILE A 223 -17.29 -0.22 6.35
CA ILE A 223 -16.72 -0.98 5.24
C ILE A 223 -17.68 -2.10 4.87
N ASN A 224 -18.01 -2.21 3.58
CA ASN A 224 -18.95 -3.21 3.06
C ASN A 224 -18.21 -4.43 2.49
N GLY A 225 -17.49 -5.15 3.36
CA GLY A 225 -16.76 -6.34 2.96
C GLY A 225 -15.81 -6.83 4.03
N PRO A 226 -15.20 -8.00 3.86
CA PRO A 226 -14.25 -8.55 4.81
C PRO A 226 -13.00 -7.69 4.94
N ILE A 227 -12.42 -7.70 6.15
CA ILE A 227 -11.21 -6.95 6.51
C ILE A 227 -10.13 -7.90 6.99
N LEU A 228 -8.93 -7.77 6.42
CA LEU A 228 -7.74 -8.53 6.82
C LEU A 228 -6.63 -7.57 7.26
N LEU A 229 -6.20 -7.69 8.51
CA LEU A 229 -5.13 -6.90 9.10
C LEU A 229 -3.92 -7.79 9.39
N PHE A 230 -2.74 -7.26 9.07
CA PHE A 230 -1.45 -7.86 9.44
C PHE A 230 -0.60 -6.87 10.22
N SER A 231 -0.06 -7.26 11.36
CA SER A 231 0.83 -6.42 12.15
C SER A 231 1.95 -7.19 12.83
N GLY A 232 3.08 -6.53 13.04
CA GLY A 232 4.19 -7.03 13.86
C GLY A 232 4.02 -6.61 15.31
N LYS A 233 4.16 -7.53 16.27
CA LYS A 233 4.06 -7.21 17.70
C LYS A 233 5.24 -6.38 18.20
N GLU A 234 6.36 -6.44 17.51
CA GLU A 234 7.57 -5.68 17.86
C GLU A 234 7.80 -4.49 16.91
N ASP A 235 6.73 -3.96 16.28
CA ASP A 235 6.80 -2.77 15.44
C ASP A 235 7.26 -1.57 16.28
N LYS A 236 8.43 -1.01 15.92
CA LYS A 236 9.04 0.16 16.59
C LYS A 236 8.88 1.45 15.79
N VAL A 237 8.33 1.40 14.58
CA VAL A 237 8.00 2.61 13.81
C VAL A 237 6.75 3.24 14.39
N TRP A 238 5.67 2.47 14.47
CA TRP A 238 4.42 2.90 15.09
C TRP A 238 3.69 1.70 15.73
N PRO A 239 2.70 1.93 16.63
CA PRO A 239 2.09 0.84 17.38
C PRO A 239 1.03 0.08 16.55
N SER A 240 1.42 -0.52 15.39
CA SER A 240 0.49 -1.14 14.45
C SER A 240 -0.37 -2.24 15.08
N SER A 241 0.22 -3.07 15.94
CA SER A 241 -0.52 -4.14 16.62
C SER A 241 -1.57 -3.59 17.61
N LEU A 242 -1.26 -2.52 18.35
CA LEU A 242 -2.22 -1.83 19.21
C LEU A 242 -3.36 -1.20 18.40
N MET A 243 -3.02 -0.56 17.28
CA MET A 243 -4.02 0.06 16.40
C MET A 243 -4.91 -1.00 15.73
N ALA A 244 -4.37 -2.15 15.35
CA ALA A 244 -5.15 -3.28 14.87
C ALA A 244 -6.14 -3.81 15.92
N ASP A 245 -5.72 -3.86 17.21
CA ASP A 245 -6.61 -4.24 18.32
C ASP A 245 -7.74 -3.22 18.54
N ARG A 246 -7.48 -1.93 18.40
CA ARG A 246 -8.52 -0.88 18.43
C ARG A 246 -9.53 -1.03 17.30
N ILE A 247 -9.07 -1.38 16.10
CA ILE A 247 -9.95 -1.70 14.96
C ILE A 247 -10.81 -2.92 15.31
N GLU A 248 -10.21 -4.00 15.82
CA GLU A 248 -10.92 -5.21 16.21
C GLU A 248 -11.99 -4.94 17.29
N GLN A 249 -11.66 -4.14 18.31
CA GLN A 249 -12.61 -3.74 19.35
C GLN A 249 -13.81 -2.99 18.76
N ARG A 250 -13.57 -2.06 17.81
CA ARG A 250 -14.63 -1.32 17.14
C ARG A 250 -15.52 -2.23 16.28
N ILE A 251 -14.95 -3.14 15.53
CA ILE A 251 -15.67 -4.15 14.74
C ILE A 251 -16.55 -5.03 15.63
N LYS A 252 -16.02 -5.51 16.75
CA LYS A 252 -16.79 -6.31 17.72
C LYS A 252 -17.94 -5.54 18.38
N ALA A 253 -17.78 -4.25 18.57
CA ALA A 253 -18.80 -3.39 19.18
C ALA A 253 -19.92 -2.97 18.19
N SER A 254 -19.73 -3.13 16.88
CA SER A 254 -20.62 -2.59 15.83
C SER A 254 -21.51 -3.63 15.14
N ASN A 255 -21.52 -4.91 15.59
CA ASN A 255 -22.22 -6.00 14.91
C ASN A 255 -21.85 -6.11 13.42
N PHE A 256 -20.57 -5.93 13.09
CA PHE A 256 -20.06 -5.97 11.73
C PHE A 256 -20.42 -7.27 11.01
N PRO A 257 -21.08 -7.24 9.83
CA PRO A 257 -21.67 -8.43 9.23
C PRO A 257 -20.69 -9.28 8.40
N HIS A 258 -19.46 -8.77 8.19
CA HIS A 258 -18.48 -9.44 7.33
C HIS A 258 -17.38 -10.11 8.14
N ALA A 259 -16.61 -10.98 7.50
CA ALA A 259 -15.43 -11.60 8.11
C ALA A 259 -14.38 -10.55 8.47
N PHE A 260 -13.80 -10.70 9.66
CA PHE A 260 -12.72 -9.85 10.16
C PHE A 260 -11.58 -10.71 10.69
N LEU A 261 -10.37 -10.45 10.21
CA LEU A 261 -9.15 -11.16 10.62
C LEU A 261 -8.08 -10.15 11.06
N ASN A 262 -7.64 -10.26 12.30
CA ASN A 262 -6.51 -9.52 12.86
C ASN A 262 -5.35 -10.48 13.15
N ILE A 263 -4.37 -10.53 12.26
CA ILE A 263 -3.24 -11.46 12.36
C ILE A 263 -1.99 -10.70 12.82
N LYS A 264 -1.53 -11.06 14.02
CA LYS A 264 -0.35 -10.45 14.64
C LYS A 264 0.79 -11.45 14.70
N TYR A 265 1.96 -11.03 14.27
CA TYR A 265 3.15 -11.89 14.20
C TYR A 265 4.15 -11.56 15.31
N GLU A 266 4.51 -12.60 16.06
CA GLU A 266 5.59 -12.53 17.06
C GLU A 266 6.93 -12.26 16.38
N LYS A 267 7.81 -11.53 17.06
CA LYS A 267 9.16 -11.18 16.59
C LYS A 267 9.21 -10.46 15.24
N ALA A 268 8.07 -9.99 14.74
CA ALA A 268 7.97 -9.18 13.53
C ALA A 268 7.82 -7.69 13.90
N GLY A 269 8.48 -6.84 13.11
CA GLY A 269 8.44 -5.39 13.23
C GLY A 269 7.67 -4.73 12.09
N HIS A 270 7.99 -3.48 11.82
CA HIS A 270 7.36 -2.69 10.75
C HIS A 270 7.63 -3.24 9.35
N LEU A 271 8.74 -3.93 9.15
CA LEU A 271 9.13 -4.47 7.83
C LEU A 271 8.21 -5.57 7.32
N ILE A 272 7.25 -6.07 8.10
CA ILE A 272 6.15 -6.90 7.59
C ILE A 272 5.38 -6.18 6.47
N SER A 273 5.36 -4.85 6.49
CA SER A 273 4.71 -4.01 5.49
C SER A 273 5.51 -3.87 4.18
N SER A 274 6.74 -4.32 4.15
CA SER A 274 7.61 -4.23 2.98
C SER A 274 7.35 -5.37 1.98
N HIS A 275 7.98 -5.27 0.83
CA HIS A 275 7.94 -6.28 -0.22
C HIS A 275 8.34 -7.67 0.33
N PRO A 276 7.52 -8.73 0.15
CA PRO A 276 7.75 -10.02 0.79
C PRO A 276 9.03 -10.73 0.36
N GLU A 277 9.50 -10.49 -0.86
CA GLU A 277 10.73 -11.09 -1.39
C GLU A 277 12.00 -10.32 -0.97
N ILE A 278 11.86 -9.12 -0.41
CA ILE A 278 13.01 -8.35 0.08
C ILE A 278 13.36 -8.81 1.48
N ASN A 279 14.51 -9.44 1.62
CA ASN A 279 15.12 -9.75 2.90
C ASN A 279 16.03 -8.59 3.31
N SER A 280 15.51 -7.66 4.10
CA SER A 280 16.32 -6.59 4.65
C SER A 280 17.06 -7.08 5.89
N SER A 281 18.39 -7.00 5.87
CA SER A 281 19.23 -7.18 7.06
C SER A 281 19.24 -5.94 7.94
N SER A 282 18.93 -4.75 7.39
CA SER A 282 18.84 -3.52 8.17
C SER A 282 17.66 -3.59 9.12
N ARG A 283 17.91 -3.21 10.39
CA ARG A 283 16.87 -3.08 11.42
C ARG A 283 16.54 -1.61 11.70
N THR A 284 17.20 -0.68 11.01
CA THR A 284 17.02 0.75 11.13
C THR A 284 16.74 1.39 9.78
N GLY A 285 15.99 2.48 9.81
CA GLY A 285 15.82 3.41 8.71
C GLY A 285 16.46 4.76 9.06
N ASN A 286 16.64 5.62 8.06
CA ASN A 286 17.17 6.96 8.25
C ASN A 286 16.09 8.01 7.94
N MET A 287 16.15 9.11 8.71
CA MET A 287 15.39 10.31 8.42
C MET A 287 16.23 11.56 8.65
N THR A 288 16.04 12.58 7.84
CA THR A 288 16.71 13.87 7.98
C THR A 288 15.76 14.87 8.64
N ILE A 289 16.16 15.44 9.78
CA ILE A 289 15.40 16.46 10.52
C ILE A 289 16.26 17.70 10.60
N MET A 290 15.83 18.81 10.02
CA MET A 290 16.55 20.09 10.00
C MET A 290 18.01 19.95 9.52
N GLY A 291 18.24 19.10 8.49
CA GLY A 291 19.56 18.90 7.90
C GLY A 291 20.48 17.94 8.66
N LYS A 292 20.04 17.34 9.76
CA LYS A 292 20.76 16.30 10.50
C LYS A 292 20.10 14.95 10.29
N ASP A 293 20.90 13.92 10.04
CA ASP A 293 20.43 12.53 9.86
C ASP A 293 20.29 11.82 11.20
N TYR A 294 19.19 11.09 11.33
CA TYR A 294 18.87 10.26 12.48
C TYR A 294 18.47 8.86 12.03
N GLU A 295 18.81 7.87 12.83
CA GLU A 295 18.31 6.52 12.67
C GLU A 295 17.04 6.30 13.48
N TYR A 296 16.14 5.46 13.00
CA TYR A 296 14.98 4.94 13.74
C TYR A 296 14.87 3.43 13.55
N GLU A 297 14.34 2.72 14.53
CA GLU A 297 14.24 1.27 14.50
C GLU A 297 12.95 0.79 13.82
N PHE A 298 13.06 -0.28 13.03
CA PHE A 298 11.90 -0.99 12.48
C PHE A 298 11.29 -1.99 13.48
N GLY A 299 12.06 -2.42 14.49
CA GLY A 299 11.68 -3.46 15.40
C GLY A 299 11.72 -4.86 14.79
N GLY A 300 11.31 -5.86 15.54
CA GLY A 300 11.32 -7.26 15.16
C GLY A 300 12.73 -7.84 14.94
N THR A 301 12.76 -9.03 14.39
CA THR A 301 13.99 -9.71 13.98
C THR A 301 13.97 -10.02 12.49
N ILE A 302 15.14 -10.22 11.87
CA ILE A 302 15.24 -10.57 10.44
C ILE A 302 14.42 -11.83 10.13
N GLU A 303 14.57 -12.87 10.98
CA GLU A 303 13.87 -14.14 10.81
C GLU A 303 12.37 -14.02 11.11
N GLY A 304 11.99 -13.20 12.12
CA GLY A 304 10.59 -12.92 12.45
C GLY A 304 9.87 -12.23 11.30
N ASP A 305 10.46 -11.17 10.73
CA ASP A 305 9.89 -10.47 9.58
C ASP A 305 9.78 -11.37 8.35
N LYS A 306 10.81 -12.19 8.08
CA LYS A 306 10.81 -13.14 6.96
C LYS A 306 9.65 -14.13 7.08
N LYS A 307 9.51 -14.78 8.25
CA LYS A 307 8.42 -15.74 8.50
C LYS A 307 7.06 -15.07 8.43
N ALA A 308 6.94 -13.88 9.01
CA ALA A 308 5.71 -13.10 8.99
C ALA A 308 5.27 -12.74 7.56
N LYS A 309 6.20 -12.25 6.73
CA LYS A 309 5.91 -11.90 5.33
C LYS A 309 5.47 -13.11 4.50
N GLN A 310 6.13 -14.26 4.68
CA GLN A 310 5.75 -15.50 4.00
C GLN A 310 4.37 -15.98 4.44
N ALA A 311 4.10 -16.03 5.73
CA ALA A 311 2.80 -16.43 6.27
C ALA A 311 1.68 -15.45 5.87
N ALA A 312 1.97 -14.15 5.87
CA ALA A 312 1.03 -13.12 5.44
C ALA A 312 0.68 -13.25 3.95
N LYS A 313 1.67 -13.55 3.08
CA LYS A 313 1.43 -13.78 1.63
C LYS A 313 0.46 -14.95 1.41
N ILE A 314 0.61 -16.05 2.14
CA ILE A 314 -0.29 -17.20 2.07
C ILE A 314 -1.71 -16.80 2.51
N LYS A 315 -1.83 -16.15 3.69
CA LYS A 315 -3.13 -15.72 4.23
C LYS A 315 -3.82 -14.67 3.36
N LEU A 316 -3.06 -13.80 2.72
CA LEU A 316 -3.56 -12.82 1.75
C LEU A 316 -4.23 -13.52 0.55
N LEU A 317 -3.55 -14.51 -0.05
CA LEU A 317 -4.10 -15.23 -1.20
C LEU A 317 -5.35 -16.03 -0.81
N GLU A 318 -5.32 -16.77 0.32
CA GLU A 318 -6.49 -17.46 0.87
C GLU A 318 -7.69 -16.52 1.12
N PHE A 319 -7.42 -15.28 1.52
CA PHE A 319 -8.44 -14.27 1.75
C PHE A 319 -9.07 -13.77 0.45
N ILE A 320 -8.24 -13.43 -0.54
CA ILE A 320 -8.70 -12.93 -1.84
C ILE A 320 -9.52 -13.99 -2.59
N GLU A 321 -9.12 -15.26 -2.52
CA GLU A 321 -9.83 -16.37 -3.16
C GLU A 321 -11.24 -16.63 -2.60
N LYS A 322 -11.54 -16.13 -1.39
CA LYS A 322 -12.83 -16.28 -0.72
C LYS A 322 -13.81 -15.13 -0.99
N ILE A 323 -13.34 -14.06 -1.61
CA ILE A 323 -14.16 -12.93 -2.04
C ILE A 323 -14.71 -13.20 -3.45
#